data_9260d3862244fa143f3fa036dfdf565b
#
_entry.id   9260d3862244fa143f3fa036dfdf565b
#
_cell.length_a   1.000
_cell.length_b   1.000
_cell.length_c   1.000
_cell.angle_alpha   90.00
_cell.angle_beta   90.00
_cell.angle_gamma   90.00
#
_symmetry.space_group_name_H-M   'P 1'
#
loop_
_entity.id
_entity.type
_entity.pdbx_description
1 polymer ?
#
loop_
_entity_poly.entity_id
_entity_poly.type
_entity_poly.pdbx_seq_one_letter_code
_entity_poly.pdbx_strand_id
1 'polypeptide(L)'
;MAKASEKPNKSQSTVRGRRKSTTTSKPAEVQEVQDEAPVEIENDLPEPEMNPTPVSASEIDAETHAKYEEVKRGDLHIKDLQKLSVEELHAIARQEGLMEYTGLTKSELIFRILKERIRQNGLMYGEGVLEILPDGFGFLRNPEYNYLPCPDDIYVSPSQIRRFGLRTGHIVAGQIRPPKESERYFALLRVEAINFEDPERVTEKTNFEDLTPLHPGPKDPSTATLGVDGRLRLETTPDEMNMRIVDLVTPIGKGQRMLIVAPPRTGKTVLLQKMANAISKNEPNAYVIILLIDERPEEVTEMQRATTAEVISSTFDEPASRHVQVAEMVIEKAKRMVEYGRDVVILLDSITRLARAYNTEVPHSGKILTGGVDANALQKPKRFFGAARNIEEGGSLTIIGTALVDTGSKMDEVIFEEFKGTGNAELHLDRRLVDRRTWPAIDINASGTRKEELLLAREELELMYKLRRVLSDMNPVEAVELLRNRLSKVRTNAEFLMTMSF
;
A
#
# COMPACT_ATOMS: atom_id res chain seq x y z
N MET A 1 -59.39 31.90 -32.41
CA MET A 1 -60.40 30.85 -32.66
C MET A 1 -59.95 29.64 -31.85
N ALA A 2 -60.44 29.47 -30.65
CA ALA A 2 -61.65 28.78 -30.25
C ALA A 2 -61.53 27.29 -30.53
N LYS A 3 -61.66 26.36 -29.61
CA LYS A 3 -62.32 26.11 -28.31
C LYS A 3 -61.85 24.69 -27.95
N ALA A 4 -61.50 24.39 -26.74
CA ALA A 4 -62.28 24.03 -25.59
C ALA A 4 -62.74 22.56 -25.58
N SER A 5 -62.44 21.94 -24.45
CA SER A 5 -63.18 21.18 -23.46
C SER A 5 -63.30 19.68 -23.77
N GLU A 6 -63.28 18.73 -22.85
CA GLU A 6 -63.83 18.65 -21.52
C GLU A 6 -63.36 17.38 -20.81
N LYS A 7 -63.20 17.41 -19.51
CA LYS A 7 -63.41 16.31 -18.56
C LYS A 7 -64.94 16.20 -18.32
N PRO A 8 -65.57 15.22 -17.64
CA PRO A 8 -65.12 14.41 -16.49
C PRO A 8 -65.70 12.95 -16.51
N ASN A 9 -65.49 12.06 -15.52
CA ASN A 9 -66.29 11.96 -14.34
C ASN A 9 -65.95 10.70 -13.46
N LYS A 10 -66.12 10.87 -12.20
CA LYS A 10 -66.14 9.95 -11.08
C LYS A 10 -67.26 8.90 -11.06
N SER A 11 -67.03 7.78 -10.36
CA SER A 11 -67.97 7.20 -9.34
C SER A 11 -67.21 6.00 -8.71
N GLN A 12 -66.92 5.96 -7.49
CA GLN A 12 -67.63 5.85 -6.20
C GLN A 12 -68.53 4.63 -6.09
N SER A 13 -68.26 3.93 -4.99
CA SER A 13 -69.14 3.23 -4.04
C SER A 13 -69.26 1.71 -4.26
N THR A 14 -69.37 0.83 -3.29
CA THR A 14 -69.70 0.81 -1.85
C THR A 14 -69.53 -0.65 -1.37
N VAL A 15 -68.90 -0.89 -0.26
CA VAL A 15 -69.33 -1.44 1.06
C VAL A 15 -70.38 -2.59 1.11
N ARG A 16 -70.08 -3.55 2.01
CA ARG A 16 -70.90 -4.56 2.74
C ARG A 16 -70.71 -6.00 2.26
N GLY A 17 -70.57 -6.99 3.14
CA GLY A 17 -70.68 -7.14 4.56
C GLY A 17 -70.61 -8.61 4.98
N ARG A 18 -69.99 -8.81 6.05
CA ARG A 18 -70.22 -9.74 7.16
C ARG A 18 -71.08 -11.00 6.89
N ARG A 19 -70.55 -12.19 7.15
CA ARG A 19 -71.23 -13.20 8.02
C ARG A 19 -70.24 -14.19 8.64
N LYS A 20 -70.41 -14.33 9.96
CA LYS A 20 -69.84 -15.34 10.86
C LYS A 20 -70.45 -16.72 10.57
N SER A 21 -69.73 -17.80 10.75
CA SER A 21 -70.27 -19.05 11.25
C SER A 21 -69.18 -19.69 12.14
N THR A 22 -69.58 -19.85 13.37
CA THR A 22 -69.04 -20.60 14.48
C THR A 22 -69.30 -22.08 14.25
N THR A 23 -68.29 -22.95 14.39
CA THR A 23 -68.50 -24.31 14.88
C THR A 23 -67.32 -24.74 15.75
N THR A 24 -67.73 -25.00 16.99
CA THR A 24 -66.97 -25.60 18.08
C THR A 24 -66.68 -27.06 17.82
N SER A 25 -65.43 -27.47 18.04
CA SER A 25 -65.14 -28.87 18.47
C SER A 25 -63.92 -28.85 19.41
N LYS A 26 -64.11 -29.59 20.48
CA LYS A 26 -63.28 -29.71 21.68
C LYS A 26 -61.86 -30.31 21.46
N PRO A 27 -60.99 -30.15 22.45
CA PRO A 27 -59.54 -30.31 22.28
C PRO A 27 -59.07 -31.77 22.42
N ALA A 28 -58.13 -32.16 21.61
CA ALA A 28 -57.31 -33.32 21.81
C ALA A 28 -56.07 -32.97 22.62
N GLU A 29 -55.69 -33.85 23.51
CA GLU A 29 -54.60 -33.80 24.47
C GLU A 29 -53.30 -33.36 23.82
N VAL A 30 -52.66 -32.36 24.39
CA VAL A 30 -51.29 -31.98 24.18
C VAL A 30 -50.44 -32.91 25.02
N GLN A 31 -49.73 -33.86 24.37
CA GLN A 31 -48.59 -34.49 24.98
C GLN A 31 -47.50 -33.45 25.08
N GLU A 32 -47.02 -33.20 26.30
CA GLU A 32 -45.78 -32.50 26.62
C GLU A 32 -44.61 -33.19 25.90
N VAL A 33 -44.14 -32.57 24.84
CA VAL A 33 -42.78 -32.84 24.34
C VAL A 33 -41.86 -32.06 25.28
N GLN A 34 -41.10 -32.81 26.07
CA GLN A 34 -40.03 -32.31 26.90
C GLN A 34 -39.08 -31.53 26.00
N ASP A 35 -38.84 -30.27 26.37
CA ASP A 35 -37.72 -29.47 25.86
C ASP A 35 -36.42 -30.25 26.09
N GLU A 36 -35.93 -30.87 25.05
CA GLU A 36 -34.50 -31.23 24.98
C GLU A 36 -33.72 -29.92 24.90
N ALA A 37 -32.94 -29.66 25.93
CA ALA A 37 -31.94 -28.61 25.97
C ALA A 37 -31.03 -28.69 24.73
N PRO A 38 -30.57 -27.57 24.17
CA PRO A 38 -29.67 -27.60 23.07
C PRO A 38 -28.41 -28.37 23.49
N VAL A 39 -28.09 -29.41 22.73
CA VAL A 39 -26.84 -30.13 22.85
C VAL A 39 -25.74 -29.11 22.57
N GLU A 40 -25.06 -28.69 23.63
CA GLU A 40 -23.77 -28.02 23.54
C GLU A 40 -22.85 -29.03 22.82
N ILE A 41 -22.57 -28.73 21.57
CA ILE A 41 -21.45 -29.37 20.87
C ILE A 41 -20.21 -28.82 21.59
N GLU A 42 -19.75 -29.55 22.59
CA GLU A 42 -18.38 -29.39 23.09
C GLU A 42 -17.46 -29.53 21.89
N ASN A 43 -17.02 -28.39 21.40
CA ASN A 43 -15.83 -28.32 20.54
C ASN A 43 -14.63 -28.66 21.43
N ASP A 44 -14.44 -29.95 21.63
CA ASP A 44 -13.24 -30.52 22.19
C ASP A 44 -12.10 -30.43 21.14
N LEU A 45 -11.80 -29.19 20.73
CA LEU A 45 -10.49 -28.86 20.23
C LEU A 45 -9.63 -28.63 21.47
N PRO A 46 -8.62 -29.45 21.73
CA PRO A 46 -7.71 -29.19 22.84
C PRO A 46 -7.17 -27.78 22.62
N GLU A 47 -7.47 -26.87 23.55
CA GLU A 47 -6.77 -25.60 23.65
C GLU A 47 -5.27 -25.95 23.64
N PRO A 48 -4.48 -25.36 22.73
CA PRO A 48 -3.04 -25.53 22.82
C PRO A 48 -2.63 -24.93 24.17
N GLU A 49 -2.24 -25.77 25.12
CA GLU A 49 -1.47 -25.35 26.30
C GLU A 49 -0.17 -24.70 25.79
N MET A 50 -0.25 -23.46 25.36
CA MET A 50 0.88 -22.63 24.98
C MET A 50 1.03 -21.47 25.95
N ASN A 51 1.42 -21.81 27.14
CA ASN A 51 2.29 -20.96 27.93
C ASN A 51 3.71 -21.51 27.77
N PRO A 52 4.50 -21.06 26.79
CA PRO A 52 5.95 -21.24 26.91
C PRO A 52 6.36 -20.39 28.13
N THR A 53 6.77 -21.06 29.21
CA THR A 53 7.52 -20.42 30.30
C THR A 53 8.57 -19.53 29.62
N PRO A 54 8.67 -18.24 29.95
CA PRO A 54 9.73 -17.40 29.41
C PRO A 54 11.04 -18.05 29.82
N VAL A 55 11.77 -18.61 28.86
CA VAL A 55 13.13 -19.08 29.07
C VAL A 55 13.91 -17.84 29.47
N SER A 56 14.42 -17.83 30.71
CA SER A 56 15.21 -16.70 31.20
C SER A 56 16.46 -16.55 30.33
N ALA A 57 16.83 -15.32 30.01
CA ALA A 57 18.01 -15.02 29.19
C ALA A 57 19.33 -15.60 29.76
N SER A 58 19.30 -16.18 30.96
CA SER A 58 20.43 -16.81 31.66
C SER A 58 20.64 -18.29 31.31
N GLU A 59 19.75 -18.92 30.52
CA GLU A 59 19.84 -20.35 30.17
C GLU A 59 20.35 -20.60 28.76
N ILE A 60 20.75 -19.55 28.04
CA ILE A 60 21.43 -19.70 26.76
C ILE A 60 22.90 -19.86 27.06
N ASP A 61 23.42 -21.09 26.92
CA ASP A 61 24.84 -21.38 27.09
C ASP A 61 25.68 -20.40 26.22
N ALA A 62 26.79 -19.92 26.77
CA ALA A 62 27.70 -19.00 26.06
C ALA A 62 28.18 -19.58 24.72
N GLU A 63 28.25 -20.90 24.59
CA GLU A 63 28.57 -21.62 23.37
C GLU A 63 27.46 -21.50 22.32
N THR A 64 26.21 -21.57 22.73
CA THR A 64 25.04 -21.37 21.85
C THR A 64 24.96 -19.91 21.40
N HIS A 65 25.31 -18.96 22.26
CA HIS A 65 25.37 -17.55 21.92
C HIS A 65 26.51 -17.25 20.92
N ALA A 66 27.68 -17.88 21.11
CA ALA A 66 28.81 -17.73 20.17
C ALA A 66 28.47 -18.30 18.77
N LYS A 67 27.86 -19.49 18.74
CA LYS A 67 27.34 -20.09 17.48
C LYS A 67 26.25 -19.23 16.83
N TYR A 68 25.38 -18.61 17.63
CA TYR A 68 24.38 -17.69 17.12
C TYR A 68 24.99 -16.43 16.49
N GLU A 69 25.99 -15.83 17.14
CA GLU A 69 26.69 -14.67 16.57
C GLU A 69 27.45 -15.02 15.28
N GLU A 70 27.95 -16.24 15.18
CA GLU A 70 28.58 -16.76 13.97
C GLU A 70 27.55 -16.96 12.83
N VAL A 71 26.36 -17.52 13.15
CA VAL A 71 25.25 -17.65 12.21
C VAL A 71 24.70 -16.29 11.78
N LYS A 72 24.63 -15.32 12.71
CA LYS A 72 24.23 -13.93 12.40
C LYS A 72 25.17 -13.22 11.45
N ARG A 73 26.46 -13.56 11.47
CA ARG A 73 27.50 -13.07 10.54
C ARG A 73 27.58 -13.90 9.26
N GLY A 74 26.97 -15.07 9.23
CA GLY A 74 26.95 -15.96 8.06
C GLY A 74 26.00 -15.47 6.96
N ASP A 75 26.36 -15.79 5.72
CA ASP A 75 25.79 -15.22 4.48
C ASP A 75 24.35 -15.64 4.14
N LEU A 76 23.64 -16.40 5.00
CA LEU A 76 22.33 -16.96 4.61
C LEU A 76 21.25 -16.76 5.68
N HIS A 77 20.64 -15.59 5.61
CA HIS A 77 19.39 -15.29 6.34
C HIS A 77 18.16 -15.82 5.59
N ILE A 78 17.00 -15.92 6.27
CA ILE A 78 15.71 -16.25 5.63
C ILE A 78 15.46 -15.39 4.38
N LYS A 79 15.71 -14.08 4.49
CA LYS A 79 15.60 -13.13 3.38
C LYS A 79 16.44 -13.51 2.15
N ASP A 80 17.61 -14.07 2.36
CA ASP A 80 18.50 -14.45 1.25
C ASP A 80 18.00 -15.72 0.57
N LEU A 81 17.49 -16.70 1.33
CA LEU A 81 16.85 -17.88 0.76
C LEU A 81 15.59 -17.52 -0.05
N GLN A 82 14.83 -16.54 0.40
CA GLN A 82 13.63 -16.09 -0.29
C GLN A 82 13.89 -15.42 -1.64
N LYS A 83 15.07 -14.81 -1.83
CA LYS A 83 15.50 -14.20 -3.11
C LYS A 83 15.97 -15.22 -4.13
N LEU A 84 16.42 -16.39 -3.68
CA LEU A 84 16.97 -17.43 -4.55
C LEU A 84 15.91 -18.05 -5.46
N SER A 85 16.32 -18.54 -6.62
CA SER A 85 15.50 -19.34 -7.51
C SER A 85 15.23 -20.74 -6.92
N VAL A 86 14.23 -21.45 -7.44
CA VAL A 86 13.93 -22.84 -7.01
C VAL A 86 15.11 -23.78 -7.29
N GLU A 87 15.84 -23.54 -8.39
CA GLU A 87 17.02 -24.36 -8.75
C GLU A 87 18.17 -24.17 -7.76
N GLU A 88 18.44 -22.93 -7.34
CA GLU A 88 19.44 -22.61 -6.32
C GLU A 88 19.06 -23.19 -4.95
N LEU A 89 17.78 -23.12 -4.58
CA LEU A 89 17.26 -23.73 -3.36
C LEU A 89 17.39 -25.28 -3.40
N HIS A 90 17.16 -25.92 -4.54
CA HIS A 90 17.41 -27.36 -4.71
C HIS A 90 18.88 -27.72 -4.53
N ALA A 91 19.81 -26.87 -5.03
CA ALA A 91 21.23 -27.08 -4.82
C ALA A 91 21.61 -27.03 -3.33
N ILE A 92 21.07 -26.04 -2.59
CA ILE A 92 21.24 -25.90 -1.15
C ILE A 92 20.63 -27.09 -0.40
N ALA A 93 19.40 -27.47 -0.71
CA ALA A 93 18.73 -28.62 -0.10
C ALA A 93 19.55 -29.92 -0.24
N ARG A 94 20.14 -30.11 -1.41
CA ARG A 94 21.05 -31.25 -1.67
C ARG A 94 22.32 -31.17 -0.87
N GLN A 95 22.92 -29.99 -0.74
CA GLN A 95 24.14 -29.77 0.05
C GLN A 95 23.91 -30.03 1.54
N GLU A 96 22.73 -29.71 2.05
CA GLU A 96 22.34 -29.92 3.45
C GLU A 96 21.77 -31.33 3.73
N GLY A 97 21.77 -32.19 2.73
CA GLY A 97 21.35 -33.61 2.87
C GLY A 97 19.85 -33.82 3.04
N LEU A 98 19.02 -32.84 2.64
CA LEU A 98 17.57 -32.98 2.67
C LEU A 98 17.10 -34.11 1.72
N MET A 99 16.28 -35.02 2.26
CA MET A 99 15.56 -36.01 1.44
C MET A 99 14.19 -35.47 1.03
N GLU A 100 13.70 -35.87 -0.15
CA GLU A 100 12.35 -35.51 -0.64
C GLU A 100 12.10 -34.00 -0.78
N TYR A 101 13.01 -33.28 -1.44
CA TYR A 101 12.87 -31.85 -1.72
C TYR A 101 12.27 -31.54 -3.09
N THR A 102 12.02 -32.56 -3.94
CA THR A 102 11.42 -32.41 -5.27
C THR A 102 9.90 -32.34 -5.19
N GLY A 103 9.28 -31.45 -5.98
CA GLY A 103 7.81 -31.27 -6.01
C GLY A 103 7.26 -30.37 -4.91
N LEU A 104 8.14 -29.76 -4.10
CA LEU A 104 7.75 -28.77 -3.08
C LEU A 104 7.60 -27.38 -3.70
N THR A 105 6.69 -26.60 -3.15
CA THR A 105 6.63 -25.17 -3.45
C THR A 105 7.87 -24.45 -2.91
N LYS A 106 8.19 -23.26 -3.45
CA LYS A 106 9.35 -22.47 -3.01
C LYS A 106 9.34 -22.23 -1.49
N SER A 107 8.19 -21.91 -0.92
CA SER A 107 8.02 -21.66 0.52
C SER A 107 8.21 -22.93 1.37
N GLU A 108 7.68 -24.06 0.93
CA GLU A 108 7.88 -25.35 1.62
C GLU A 108 9.34 -25.80 1.58
N LEU A 109 10.02 -25.57 0.46
CA LEU A 109 11.43 -25.88 0.31
C LEU A 109 12.30 -25.03 1.24
N ILE A 110 12.06 -23.72 1.29
CA ILE A 110 12.72 -22.81 2.25
C ILE A 110 12.45 -23.27 3.68
N PHE A 111 11.20 -23.60 4.03
CA PHE A 111 10.84 -24.08 5.36
C PHE A 111 11.64 -25.35 5.74
N ARG A 112 11.76 -26.31 4.84
CA ARG A 112 12.54 -27.54 5.10
C ARG A 112 14.03 -27.29 5.24
N ILE A 113 14.62 -26.44 4.39
CA ILE A 113 16.02 -26.03 4.50
C ILE A 113 16.27 -25.35 5.87
N LEU A 114 15.42 -24.41 6.26
CA LEU A 114 15.52 -23.71 7.52
C LEU A 114 15.40 -24.66 8.73
N LYS A 115 14.44 -25.60 8.68
CA LYS A 115 14.23 -26.59 9.74
C LYS A 115 15.47 -27.48 9.93
N GLU A 116 16.10 -27.92 8.84
CA GLU A 116 17.31 -28.76 8.93
C GLU A 116 18.51 -27.96 9.43
N ARG A 117 18.73 -26.72 8.97
CA ARG A 117 19.78 -25.84 9.48
C ARG A 117 19.65 -25.55 10.97
N ILE A 118 18.44 -25.28 11.43
CA ILE A 118 18.19 -25.03 12.85
C ILE A 118 18.48 -26.28 13.67
N ARG A 119 18.14 -27.45 13.16
CA ARG A 119 18.46 -28.72 13.80
C ARG A 119 19.97 -28.92 13.95
N GLN A 120 20.76 -28.43 12.97
CA GLN A 120 22.22 -28.54 12.99
C GLN A 120 22.88 -27.43 13.83
N ASN A 121 22.38 -26.20 13.80
CA ASN A 121 23.03 -25.00 14.34
C ASN A 121 22.38 -24.40 15.59
N GLY A 122 21.19 -24.87 16.01
CA GLY A 122 20.52 -24.48 17.25
C GLY A 122 19.57 -23.29 17.10
N LEU A 123 20.03 -22.07 16.81
CA LEU A 123 19.20 -20.85 16.73
C LEU A 123 19.44 -20.09 15.41
N MET A 124 18.40 -19.48 14.86
CA MET A 124 18.46 -18.65 13.66
C MET A 124 17.94 -17.25 13.90
N TYR A 125 18.35 -16.33 13.01
CA TYR A 125 17.84 -14.97 12.93
C TYR A 125 16.75 -14.89 11.86
N GLY A 126 15.62 -14.23 12.20
CA GLY A 126 14.51 -13.98 11.30
C GLY A 126 14.04 -12.55 11.35
N GLU A 127 13.51 -12.06 10.23
CA GLU A 127 12.97 -10.71 10.08
C GLU A 127 11.71 -10.75 9.22
N GLY A 128 10.73 -9.93 9.55
CA GLY A 128 9.51 -9.78 8.74
C GLY A 128 8.65 -8.60 9.21
N VAL A 129 7.58 -8.35 8.48
CA VAL A 129 6.59 -7.32 8.81
C VAL A 129 5.48 -7.95 9.64
N LEU A 130 5.23 -7.42 10.82
CA LEU A 130 4.25 -7.96 11.77
C LEU A 130 2.82 -7.72 11.27
N GLU A 131 2.04 -8.78 11.14
CA GLU A 131 0.58 -8.78 11.06
C GLU A 131 0.02 -9.33 12.37
N ILE A 132 -0.81 -8.56 13.07
CA ILE A 132 -1.49 -9.00 14.30
C ILE A 132 -2.89 -9.45 13.93
N LEU A 133 -3.24 -10.67 14.33
CA LEU A 133 -4.56 -11.25 14.10
C LEU A 133 -5.53 -10.86 15.23
N PRO A 134 -6.85 -10.97 15.01
CA PRO A 134 -7.87 -10.62 16.01
C PRO A 134 -7.69 -11.33 17.37
N ASP A 135 -7.14 -12.55 17.35
CA ASP A 135 -6.87 -13.36 18.54
C ASP A 135 -5.71 -12.82 19.40
N GLY A 136 -5.04 -11.75 18.95
CA GLY A 136 -3.98 -11.05 19.69
C GLY A 136 -2.58 -11.61 19.55
N PHE A 137 -2.36 -12.69 18.79
CA PHE A 137 -1.05 -13.12 18.32
C PHE A 137 -0.74 -12.58 16.94
N GLY A 138 0.49 -12.71 16.47
CA GLY A 138 0.88 -12.20 15.17
C GLY A 138 1.82 -13.12 14.40
N PHE A 139 2.02 -12.78 13.12
CA PHE A 139 3.01 -13.40 12.25
C PHE A 139 3.91 -12.34 11.62
N LEU A 140 5.19 -12.64 11.47
CA LEU A 140 6.09 -11.86 10.65
C LEU A 140 5.93 -12.32 9.20
N ARG A 141 5.33 -11.46 8.38
CA ARG A 141 5.08 -11.69 6.96
C ARG A 141 6.24 -11.19 6.11
N ASN A 142 6.44 -11.85 4.97
CA ASN A 142 7.50 -11.49 4.05
C ASN A 142 6.99 -10.66 2.86
N PRO A 143 7.63 -9.53 2.54
CA PRO A 143 7.32 -8.76 1.33
C PRO A 143 7.52 -9.54 0.03
N GLU A 144 8.46 -10.49 -0.05
CA GLU A 144 8.67 -11.32 -1.24
C GLU A 144 7.44 -12.17 -1.62
N TYR A 145 6.58 -12.47 -0.65
CA TYR A 145 5.29 -13.14 -0.87
C TYR A 145 4.10 -12.18 -0.81
N ASN A 146 4.31 -10.89 -1.03
CA ASN A 146 3.27 -9.86 -0.94
C ASN A 146 2.46 -9.94 0.38
N TYR A 147 3.13 -10.26 1.50
CA TYR A 147 2.53 -10.48 2.82
C TYR A 147 1.47 -11.60 2.87
N LEU A 148 1.50 -12.55 1.93
CA LEU A 148 0.67 -13.76 1.96
C LEU A 148 1.06 -14.65 3.14
N PRO A 149 0.08 -15.32 3.79
CA PRO A 149 0.37 -16.37 4.74
C PRO A 149 1.20 -17.49 4.10
N CYS A 150 2.33 -17.77 4.68
CA CYS A 150 3.28 -18.78 4.21
C CYS A 150 3.69 -19.73 5.35
N PRO A 151 4.10 -20.98 5.05
CA PRO A 151 4.61 -21.91 6.06
C PRO A 151 5.88 -21.43 6.78
N ASP A 152 6.63 -20.55 6.15
CA ASP A 152 7.86 -19.94 6.69
C ASP A 152 7.62 -18.65 7.49
N ASP A 153 6.36 -18.27 7.72
CA ASP A 153 6.01 -17.17 8.61
C ASP A 153 6.45 -17.46 10.05
N ILE A 154 6.84 -16.39 10.75
CA ILE A 154 7.35 -16.51 12.12
C ILE A 154 6.26 -16.06 13.09
N TYR A 155 5.84 -16.95 13.96
CA TYR A 155 4.85 -16.67 15.00
C TYR A 155 5.40 -15.71 16.06
N VAL A 156 4.59 -14.72 16.43
CA VAL A 156 4.88 -13.76 17.51
C VAL A 156 3.81 -13.87 18.59
N SER A 157 4.26 -14.12 19.82
CA SER A 157 3.33 -14.35 20.94
C SER A 157 2.64 -13.06 21.41
N PRO A 158 1.41 -13.15 21.98
CA PRO A 158 0.73 -12.00 22.56
C PRO A 158 1.52 -11.31 23.69
N SER A 159 2.35 -12.06 24.40
CA SER A 159 3.20 -11.53 25.47
C SER A 159 4.30 -10.61 24.92
N GLN A 160 4.93 -10.99 23.80
CA GLN A 160 5.92 -10.14 23.12
C GLN A 160 5.28 -8.90 22.51
N ILE A 161 4.09 -9.06 21.87
CA ILE A 161 3.33 -7.93 21.32
C ILE A 161 3.02 -6.91 22.41
N ARG A 162 2.51 -7.35 23.57
CA ARG A 162 2.23 -6.44 24.69
C ARG A 162 3.48 -5.84 25.32
N ARG A 163 4.53 -6.65 25.51
CA ARG A 163 5.77 -6.20 26.16
C ARG A 163 6.43 -5.05 25.41
N PHE A 164 6.49 -5.14 24.07
CA PHE A 164 7.15 -4.14 23.23
C PHE A 164 6.16 -3.16 22.58
N GLY A 165 4.87 -3.21 22.92
CA GLY A 165 3.87 -2.33 22.30
C GLY A 165 3.82 -2.47 20.78
N LEU A 166 4.01 -3.70 20.25
CA LEU A 166 4.06 -3.94 18.82
C LEU A 166 2.69 -3.71 18.17
N ARG A 167 2.70 -3.19 16.95
CA ARG A 167 1.52 -2.97 16.13
C ARG A 167 1.75 -3.54 14.73
N THR A 168 0.67 -3.83 14.03
CA THR A 168 0.73 -4.24 12.62
C THR A 168 1.55 -3.23 11.82
N GLY A 169 2.42 -3.74 10.95
CA GLY A 169 3.31 -2.94 10.12
C GLY A 169 4.73 -2.75 10.69
N HIS A 170 4.99 -3.04 11.97
CA HIS A 170 6.37 -3.03 12.48
C HIS A 170 7.22 -4.08 11.78
N ILE A 171 8.41 -3.68 11.36
CA ILE A 171 9.46 -4.61 10.91
C ILE A 171 10.15 -5.12 12.16
N VAL A 172 9.97 -6.40 12.46
CA VAL A 172 10.52 -7.04 13.66
C VAL A 172 11.58 -8.04 13.24
N ALA A 173 12.71 -8.00 13.92
CA ALA A 173 13.82 -8.91 13.70
C ALA A 173 14.34 -9.47 15.03
N GLY A 174 14.80 -10.73 15.00
CA GLY A 174 15.35 -11.36 16.21
C GLY A 174 15.59 -12.85 16.07
N GLN A 175 15.84 -13.47 17.21
CA GLN A 175 16.10 -14.91 17.30
C GLN A 175 14.82 -15.71 17.14
N ILE A 176 14.88 -16.75 16.33
CA ILE A 176 13.77 -17.68 16.10
C ILE A 176 14.16 -19.10 16.47
N ARG A 177 13.16 -19.91 16.78
CA ARG A 177 13.32 -21.36 17.02
C ARG A 177 12.48 -22.17 16.05
N PRO A 178 12.86 -23.43 15.79
CA PRO A 178 12.05 -24.34 15.00
C PRO A 178 10.72 -24.64 15.69
N PRO A 179 9.71 -25.06 14.90
CA PRO A 179 8.47 -25.56 15.45
C PRO A 179 8.69 -26.82 16.26
N LYS A 180 8.02 -26.95 17.40
CA LYS A 180 7.92 -28.21 18.17
C LYS A 180 7.05 -29.21 17.43
N GLU A 181 6.97 -30.44 17.90
CA GLU A 181 6.20 -31.52 17.22
C GLU A 181 4.73 -31.18 16.98
N SER A 182 4.11 -30.37 17.87
CA SER A 182 2.71 -29.91 17.75
C SER A 182 2.54 -28.57 17.04
N GLU A 183 3.62 -27.86 16.72
CA GLU A 183 3.60 -26.53 16.12
C GLU A 183 3.82 -26.59 14.61
N ARG A 184 3.26 -25.64 13.86
CA ARG A 184 3.41 -25.57 12.41
C ARG A 184 4.39 -24.50 11.93
N TYR A 185 4.62 -23.48 12.76
CA TYR A 185 5.37 -22.27 12.41
C TYR A 185 6.64 -22.11 13.25
N PHE A 186 7.63 -21.42 12.72
CA PHE A 186 8.74 -20.92 13.50
C PHE A 186 8.21 -19.94 14.55
N ALA A 187 8.89 -19.82 15.68
CA ALA A 187 8.49 -18.91 16.74
C ALA A 187 9.61 -17.92 17.08
N LEU A 188 9.26 -16.65 17.21
CA LEU A 188 10.16 -15.60 17.67
C LEU A 188 10.45 -15.82 19.15
N LEU A 189 11.73 -16.04 19.51
CA LEU A 189 12.17 -16.18 20.88
C LEU A 189 12.49 -14.84 21.52
N ARG A 190 13.28 -14.03 20.84
CA ARG A 190 13.77 -12.75 21.31
C ARG A 190 13.68 -11.71 20.22
N VAL A 191 13.09 -10.55 20.54
CA VAL A 191 13.11 -9.37 19.68
C VAL A 191 14.45 -8.68 19.86
N GLU A 192 15.19 -8.45 18.77
CA GLU A 192 16.49 -7.78 18.77
C GLU A 192 16.44 -6.40 18.12
N ALA A 193 15.53 -6.21 17.15
CA ALA A 193 15.32 -4.92 16.52
C ALA A 193 13.86 -4.74 16.13
N ILE A 194 13.40 -3.49 16.19
CA ILE A 194 12.09 -3.06 15.69
C ILE A 194 12.33 -1.85 14.79
N ASN A 195 11.90 -1.93 13.53
CA ASN A 195 12.18 -0.92 12.50
C ASN A 195 13.67 -0.53 12.43
N PHE A 196 14.56 -1.52 12.60
CA PHE A 196 16.03 -1.39 12.58
C PHE A 196 16.63 -0.61 13.78
N GLU A 197 15.84 -0.30 14.79
CA GLU A 197 16.29 0.32 16.05
C GLU A 197 16.13 -0.61 17.23
N ASP A 198 16.75 -0.25 18.37
CA ASP A 198 16.66 -1.00 19.62
C ASP A 198 15.19 -1.11 20.10
N PRO A 199 14.73 -2.31 20.48
CA PRO A 199 13.36 -2.52 20.94
C PRO A 199 12.93 -1.63 22.13
N GLU A 200 13.87 -1.21 22.98
CA GLU A 200 13.56 -0.35 24.14
C GLU A 200 13.09 1.06 23.71
N ARG A 201 13.49 1.52 22.53
CA ARG A 201 13.09 2.83 22.00
C ARG A 201 11.66 2.90 21.46
N VAL A 202 10.98 1.79 21.31
CA VAL A 202 9.59 1.76 20.76
C VAL A 202 8.63 2.58 21.63
N THR A 203 8.81 2.54 22.96
CA THR A 203 7.96 3.27 23.90
C THR A 203 8.13 4.78 23.85
N GLU A 204 9.22 5.27 23.26
CA GLU A 204 9.50 6.69 23.08
C GLU A 204 8.85 7.26 21.80
N LYS A 205 8.36 6.39 20.90
CA LYS A 205 7.82 6.81 19.61
C LYS A 205 6.35 7.22 19.73
N THR A 206 6.05 8.38 19.19
CA THR A 206 4.67 8.89 19.06
C THR A 206 3.94 8.15 17.93
N ASN A 207 2.67 7.81 18.16
CA ASN A 207 1.85 7.18 17.12
C ASN A 207 1.68 8.10 15.91
N PHE A 208 1.61 7.52 14.72
CA PHE A 208 1.46 8.27 13.46
C PHE A 208 0.26 9.23 13.46
N GLU A 209 -0.83 8.81 14.09
CA GLU A 209 -2.07 9.59 14.18
C GLU A 209 -1.93 10.83 15.08
N ASP A 210 -1.02 10.80 16.04
CA ASP A 210 -0.78 11.86 17.03
C ASP A 210 0.34 12.83 16.60
N LEU A 211 1.04 12.53 15.50
CA LEU A 211 2.11 13.37 14.96
C LEU A 211 1.55 14.63 14.28
N THR A 212 2.29 15.75 14.36
CA THR A 212 1.89 17.05 13.81
C THR A 212 2.03 17.09 12.28
N PRO A 213 0.92 17.20 11.51
CA PRO A 213 0.99 17.23 10.05
C PRO A 213 1.38 18.60 9.51
N LEU A 214 2.34 18.61 8.59
CA LEU A 214 2.75 19.79 7.84
C LEU A 214 2.31 19.71 6.36
N HIS A 215 2.33 20.86 5.68
CA HIS A 215 2.23 20.88 4.23
C HIS A 215 3.46 20.22 3.59
N PRO A 216 3.32 19.65 2.36
CA PRO A 216 4.49 19.23 1.59
C PRO A 216 5.50 20.37 1.43
N GLY A 217 6.77 20.08 1.68
CA GLY A 217 7.82 21.08 1.62
C GLY A 217 8.81 21.00 2.78
N PRO A 218 9.63 22.03 2.98
CA PRO A 218 10.58 22.08 4.07
C PRO A 218 9.88 22.11 5.43
N LYS A 219 10.50 21.49 6.42
CA LYS A 219 9.99 21.48 7.80
C LYS A 219 10.13 22.85 8.46
N ASP A 220 11.21 23.54 8.17
CA ASP A 220 11.43 24.92 8.62
C ASP A 220 10.99 25.92 7.52
N PRO A 221 9.95 26.74 7.78
CA PRO A 221 9.50 27.74 6.82
C PRO A 221 10.58 28.74 6.41
N SER A 222 11.61 28.96 7.22
CA SER A 222 12.73 29.85 6.89
C SER A 222 13.61 29.32 5.75
N THR A 223 13.65 27.98 5.56
CA THR A 223 14.39 27.32 4.48
C THR A 223 13.58 27.21 3.18
N ALA A 224 12.28 27.48 3.22
CA ALA A 224 11.40 27.44 2.05
C ALA A 224 11.88 28.37 0.92
N THR A 225 12.49 29.51 1.28
CA THR A 225 13.03 30.48 0.31
C THR A 225 14.20 29.92 -0.51
N LEU A 226 14.87 28.87 -0.02
CA LEU A 226 16.03 28.25 -0.68
C LEU A 226 15.63 27.14 -1.68
N GLY A 227 14.37 26.65 -1.62
CA GLY A 227 13.85 25.64 -2.55
C GLY A 227 14.56 24.27 -2.56
N VAL A 228 15.37 24.01 -1.52
CA VAL A 228 16.28 22.85 -1.50
C VAL A 228 15.72 21.72 -0.65
N ASP A 229 15.13 22.03 0.49
CA ASP A 229 14.65 21.04 1.45
C ASP A 229 13.17 20.68 1.22
N GLY A 230 12.86 19.38 1.40
CA GLY A 230 11.49 18.88 1.37
C GLY A 230 10.91 18.63 -0.02
N ARG A 231 11.64 18.86 -1.12
CA ARG A 231 11.23 18.49 -2.48
C ARG A 231 11.82 17.16 -2.89
N LEU A 232 11.01 16.30 -3.48
CA LEU A 232 11.44 15.07 -4.14
C LEU A 232 11.78 15.40 -5.60
N ARG A 233 13.04 15.60 -5.91
CA ARG A 233 13.47 15.93 -7.27
C ARG A 233 13.42 14.71 -8.17
N LEU A 234 12.87 14.90 -9.38
CA LEU A 234 12.75 13.86 -10.40
C LEU A 234 13.76 14.01 -11.53
N GLU A 235 14.37 15.16 -11.69
CA GLU A 235 15.43 15.35 -12.68
C GLU A 235 16.66 14.51 -12.34
N THR A 236 17.10 13.62 -13.24
CA THR A 236 18.24 12.72 -13.02
C THR A 236 19.35 12.87 -14.05
N THR A 237 19.00 12.82 -15.33
CA THR A 237 19.93 12.94 -16.47
C THR A 237 19.33 13.87 -17.52
N PRO A 238 20.16 14.52 -18.36
CA PRO A 238 19.68 15.40 -19.42
C PRO A 238 18.71 14.72 -20.40
N ASP A 239 18.91 13.41 -20.63
CA ASP A 239 18.15 12.62 -21.61
C ASP A 239 16.79 12.15 -21.07
N GLU A 240 16.60 12.12 -19.73
CA GLU A 240 15.33 11.68 -19.11
C GLU A 240 14.28 12.80 -19.13
N MET A 241 13.80 13.06 -20.32
CA MET A 241 12.91 14.17 -20.63
C MET A 241 11.57 14.10 -19.85
N ASN A 242 11.07 12.86 -19.62
CA ASN A 242 9.79 12.69 -18.90
C ASN A 242 9.88 13.24 -17.48
N MET A 243 10.94 12.87 -16.74
CA MET A 243 11.12 13.28 -15.35
C MET A 243 11.46 14.76 -15.24
N ARG A 244 12.19 15.33 -16.19
CA ARG A 244 12.47 16.75 -16.28
C ARG A 244 11.19 17.57 -16.46
N ILE A 245 10.29 17.14 -17.34
CA ILE A 245 8.99 17.80 -17.57
C ILE A 245 8.10 17.69 -16.33
N VAL A 246 7.99 16.50 -15.72
CA VAL A 246 7.19 16.31 -14.50
C VAL A 246 7.72 17.21 -13.38
N ASP A 247 9.02 17.25 -13.18
CA ASP A 247 9.66 18.04 -12.12
C ASP A 247 9.43 19.55 -12.26
N LEU A 248 9.31 20.06 -13.50
CA LEU A 248 8.91 21.44 -13.78
C LEU A 248 7.41 21.66 -13.55
N VAL A 249 6.56 20.81 -14.16
CA VAL A 249 5.11 21.03 -14.22
C VAL A 249 4.41 20.72 -12.91
N THR A 250 4.82 19.67 -12.23
CA THR A 250 4.22 19.18 -10.97
C THR A 250 5.33 18.86 -9.96
N PRO A 251 5.95 19.88 -9.34
CA PRO A 251 6.93 19.65 -8.31
C PRO A 251 6.31 18.84 -7.15
N ILE A 252 7.04 17.83 -6.68
CA ILE A 252 6.57 16.91 -5.64
C ILE A 252 7.31 17.22 -4.35
N GLY A 253 6.58 17.39 -3.26
CA GLY A 253 7.15 17.55 -1.92
C GLY A 253 7.04 16.29 -1.09
N LYS A 254 7.92 16.13 -0.10
CA LYS A 254 7.79 15.11 0.94
C LYS A 254 6.45 15.31 1.66
N GLY A 255 5.64 14.25 1.75
CA GLY A 255 4.27 14.35 2.28
C GLY A 255 3.18 14.66 1.25
N GLN A 256 3.49 14.65 -0.05
CA GLN A 256 2.55 14.96 -1.13
C GLN A 256 1.48 13.89 -1.28
N ARG A 257 0.24 14.31 -1.57
CA ARG A 257 -0.87 13.47 -2.04
C ARG A 257 -1.12 13.77 -3.51
N MET A 258 -0.49 12.99 -4.39
CA MET A 258 -0.54 13.26 -5.83
C MET A 258 -1.41 12.23 -6.55
N LEU A 259 -2.25 12.70 -7.47
CA LEU A 259 -2.98 11.87 -8.41
C LEU A 259 -2.37 11.99 -9.81
N ILE A 260 -2.06 10.83 -10.43
CA ILE A 260 -1.78 10.72 -11.85
C ILE A 260 -3.10 10.34 -12.53
N VAL A 261 -3.72 11.31 -13.16
CA VAL A 261 -5.00 11.14 -13.84
C VAL A 261 -4.73 10.59 -15.23
N ALA A 262 -5.07 9.32 -15.44
CA ALA A 262 -4.64 8.59 -16.63
C ALA A 262 -5.83 7.94 -17.37
N PRO A 263 -6.14 8.37 -18.60
CA PRO A 263 -6.93 7.56 -19.51
C PRO A 263 -6.22 6.23 -19.82
N PRO A 264 -6.95 5.18 -20.22
CA PRO A 264 -6.33 3.91 -20.59
C PRO A 264 -5.29 4.07 -21.70
N ARG A 265 -4.16 3.32 -21.60
CA ARG A 265 -3.07 3.25 -22.58
C ARG A 265 -2.29 4.56 -22.77
N THR A 266 -2.17 5.38 -21.73
CA THR A 266 -1.39 6.63 -21.76
C THR A 266 0.03 6.51 -21.20
N GLY A 267 0.51 5.30 -20.94
CA GLY A 267 1.88 5.04 -20.44
C GLY A 267 2.07 5.31 -18.95
N LYS A 268 1.00 5.19 -18.14
CA LYS A 268 1.04 5.38 -16.70
C LYS A 268 2.10 4.54 -15.99
N THR A 269 2.19 3.24 -16.33
CA THR A 269 3.11 2.27 -15.71
C THR A 269 4.57 2.64 -15.96
N VAL A 270 4.92 3.02 -17.20
CA VAL A 270 6.27 3.49 -17.56
C VAL A 270 6.61 4.79 -16.82
N LEU A 271 5.64 5.69 -16.66
CA LEU A 271 5.85 6.93 -15.92
C LEU A 271 6.14 6.66 -14.45
N LEU A 272 5.35 5.79 -13.80
CA LEU A 272 5.58 5.37 -12.40
C LEU A 272 6.95 4.70 -12.21
N GLN A 273 7.34 3.81 -13.12
CA GLN A 273 8.64 3.17 -13.12
C GLN A 273 9.79 4.18 -13.14
N LYS A 274 9.69 5.18 -14.03
CA LYS A 274 10.67 6.25 -14.12
C LYS A 274 10.70 7.13 -12.89
N MET A 275 9.53 7.43 -12.30
CA MET A 275 9.42 8.16 -11.04
C MET A 275 10.07 7.40 -9.89
N ALA A 276 9.81 6.09 -9.75
CA ALA A 276 10.44 5.24 -8.74
C ALA A 276 11.96 5.29 -8.85
N ASN A 277 12.50 5.07 -10.05
CA ASN A 277 13.94 5.09 -10.30
C ASN A 277 14.56 6.48 -10.05
N ALA A 278 13.86 7.55 -10.42
CA ALA A 278 14.34 8.92 -10.18
C ALA A 278 14.39 9.23 -8.68
N ILE A 279 13.34 8.88 -7.92
CA ILE A 279 13.31 9.08 -6.47
C ILE A 279 14.39 8.25 -5.79
N SER A 280 14.51 6.96 -6.11
CA SER A 280 15.54 6.08 -5.52
C SER A 280 16.96 6.57 -5.79
N LYS A 281 17.19 7.20 -6.96
CA LYS A 281 18.51 7.75 -7.32
C LYS A 281 18.82 9.06 -6.62
N ASN A 282 17.85 9.97 -6.54
CA ASN A 282 18.04 11.32 -6.00
C ASN A 282 17.91 11.37 -4.47
N GLU A 283 17.07 10.51 -3.89
CA GLU A 283 16.77 10.42 -2.46
C GLU A 283 17.07 9.00 -1.94
N PRO A 284 18.34 8.61 -1.81
CA PRO A 284 18.71 7.23 -1.42
C PRO A 284 18.25 6.86 0.01
N ASN A 285 17.92 7.83 0.84
CA ASN A 285 17.40 7.63 2.19
C ASN A 285 15.87 7.44 2.22
N ALA A 286 15.17 7.73 1.13
CA ALA A 286 13.74 7.54 1.03
C ALA A 286 13.41 6.06 0.75
N TYR A 287 12.45 5.52 1.47
CA TYR A 287 11.97 4.15 1.26
C TYR A 287 10.85 4.16 0.24
N VAL A 288 11.09 3.57 -0.92
CA VAL A 288 10.13 3.57 -2.03
C VAL A 288 9.42 2.23 -2.10
N ILE A 289 8.09 2.26 -2.03
CA ILE A 289 7.20 1.11 -2.19
C ILE A 289 6.35 1.31 -3.44
N ILE A 290 6.30 0.32 -4.30
CA ILE A 290 5.39 0.27 -5.44
C ILE A 290 4.30 -0.73 -5.09
N LEU A 291 3.06 -0.26 -5.03
CA LEU A 291 1.89 -1.08 -4.72
C LEU A 291 1.02 -1.22 -5.97
N LEU A 292 0.97 -2.44 -6.52
CA LEU A 292 0.21 -2.78 -7.71
C LEU A 292 -1.05 -3.54 -7.31
N ILE A 293 -2.22 -2.97 -7.58
CA ILE A 293 -3.53 -3.55 -7.21
C ILE A 293 -4.33 -3.85 -8.47
N ASP A 294 -4.73 -5.12 -8.64
CA ASP A 294 -5.52 -5.62 -9.76
C ASP A 294 -4.82 -5.33 -11.11
N GLU A 295 -3.48 -5.36 -11.13
CA GLU A 295 -2.67 -5.24 -12.33
C GLU A 295 -2.26 -6.62 -12.87
N ARG A 296 -1.69 -6.68 -14.07
CA ARG A 296 -1.34 -7.93 -14.73
C ARG A 296 -0.03 -8.50 -14.20
N PRO A 297 0.11 -9.84 -14.09
CA PRO A 297 1.33 -10.49 -13.62
C PRO A 297 2.58 -10.11 -14.43
N GLU A 298 2.45 -9.93 -15.76
CA GLU A 298 3.54 -9.49 -16.63
C GLU A 298 4.00 -8.06 -16.31
N GLU A 299 3.08 -7.14 -15.98
CA GLU A 299 3.41 -5.77 -15.59
C GLU A 299 4.10 -5.73 -14.22
N VAL A 300 3.69 -6.62 -13.31
CA VAL A 300 4.35 -6.81 -11.99
C VAL A 300 5.80 -7.25 -12.18
N THR A 301 6.03 -8.29 -12.99
CA THR A 301 7.37 -8.81 -13.27
C THR A 301 8.27 -7.76 -13.94
N GLU A 302 7.72 -6.98 -14.87
CA GLU A 302 8.45 -5.88 -15.50
C GLU A 302 8.86 -4.84 -14.47
N MET A 303 7.96 -4.44 -13.58
CA MET A 303 8.22 -3.45 -12.53
C MET A 303 9.31 -3.95 -11.57
N GLN A 304 9.23 -5.21 -11.12
CA GLN A 304 10.23 -5.82 -10.24
C GLN A 304 11.64 -5.86 -10.86
N ARG A 305 11.72 -6.11 -12.17
CA ARG A 305 13.03 -6.16 -12.89
C ARG A 305 13.59 -4.78 -13.18
N ALA A 306 12.74 -3.79 -13.31
CA ALA A 306 13.11 -2.46 -13.80
C ALA A 306 13.37 -1.45 -12.67
N THR A 307 13.06 -1.78 -11.41
CA THR A 307 13.20 -0.87 -10.27
C THR A 307 13.94 -1.55 -9.11
N THR A 308 14.58 -0.74 -8.27
CA THR A 308 15.19 -1.18 -7.01
C THR A 308 14.24 -0.97 -5.80
N ALA A 309 13.05 -0.43 -6.04
CA ALA A 309 12.03 -0.22 -5.02
C ALA A 309 11.43 -1.56 -4.56
N GLU A 310 10.84 -1.58 -3.36
CA GLU A 310 10.04 -2.72 -2.91
C GLU A 310 8.73 -2.78 -3.72
N VAL A 311 8.54 -3.84 -4.49
CA VAL A 311 7.32 -4.05 -5.30
C VAL A 311 6.42 -5.04 -4.63
N ILE A 312 5.26 -4.58 -4.20
CA ILE A 312 4.19 -5.38 -3.60
C ILE A 312 3.01 -5.39 -4.55
N SER A 313 2.45 -6.56 -4.79
CA SER A 313 1.36 -6.71 -5.76
C SER A 313 0.23 -7.60 -5.26
N SER A 314 -0.94 -7.34 -5.79
CA SER A 314 -2.07 -8.26 -5.80
C SER A 314 -2.69 -8.20 -7.19
N THR A 315 -2.53 -9.28 -7.94
CA THR A 315 -2.86 -9.36 -9.37
C THR A 315 -4.36 -9.58 -9.61
N PHE A 316 -4.82 -9.36 -10.84
CA PHE A 316 -6.26 -9.38 -11.19
C PHE A 316 -6.94 -10.73 -10.98
N ASP A 317 -6.19 -11.82 -10.88
CA ASP A 317 -6.66 -13.17 -10.60
C ASP A 317 -6.93 -13.43 -9.11
N GLU A 318 -6.50 -12.53 -8.23
CA GLU A 318 -6.75 -12.61 -6.79
C GLU A 318 -8.10 -11.96 -6.40
N PRO A 319 -8.73 -12.41 -5.30
CA PRO A 319 -9.99 -11.83 -4.83
C PRO A 319 -9.82 -10.41 -4.26
N ALA A 320 -10.92 -9.64 -4.23
CA ALA A 320 -10.93 -8.26 -3.73
C ALA A 320 -10.46 -8.13 -2.26
N SER A 321 -10.78 -9.11 -1.42
CA SER A 321 -10.30 -9.18 -0.03
C SER A 321 -8.77 -9.16 0.06
N ARG A 322 -8.11 -9.79 -0.90
CA ARG A 322 -6.66 -9.83 -0.97
C ARG A 322 -6.06 -8.48 -1.32
N HIS A 323 -6.65 -7.77 -2.29
CA HIS A 323 -6.25 -6.41 -2.65
C HIS A 323 -6.30 -5.47 -1.44
N VAL A 324 -7.37 -5.60 -0.64
CA VAL A 324 -7.57 -4.82 0.59
C VAL A 324 -6.51 -5.17 1.64
N GLN A 325 -6.29 -6.46 1.91
CA GLN A 325 -5.33 -6.92 2.92
C GLN A 325 -3.91 -6.43 2.61
N VAL A 326 -3.46 -6.58 1.36
CA VAL A 326 -2.13 -6.13 0.93
C VAL A 326 -1.98 -4.61 1.09
N ALA A 327 -2.99 -3.85 0.69
CA ALA A 327 -2.98 -2.39 0.83
C ALA A 327 -2.94 -1.96 2.31
N GLU A 328 -3.71 -2.62 3.19
CA GLU A 328 -3.69 -2.35 4.64
C GLU A 328 -2.32 -2.68 5.25
N MET A 329 -1.67 -3.77 4.85
CA MET A 329 -0.31 -4.10 5.32
C MET A 329 0.72 -3.06 4.89
N VAL A 330 0.68 -2.62 3.62
CA VAL A 330 1.60 -1.62 3.09
C VAL A 330 1.45 -0.28 3.81
N ILE A 331 0.22 0.20 4.00
CA ILE A 331 0.02 1.50 4.67
C ILE A 331 0.43 1.46 6.14
N GLU A 332 0.15 0.37 6.85
CA GLU A 332 0.55 0.23 8.25
C GLU A 332 2.07 0.12 8.37
N LYS A 333 2.76 -0.61 7.49
CA LYS A 333 4.23 -0.62 7.41
C LYS A 333 4.78 0.79 7.19
N ALA A 334 4.24 1.51 6.21
CA ALA A 334 4.67 2.87 5.90
C ALA A 334 4.52 3.82 7.11
N LYS A 335 3.37 3.78 7.80
CA LYS A 335 3.15 4.56 9.01
C LYS A 335 4.16 4.24 10.10
N ARG A 336 4.43 2.95 10.36
CA ARG A 336 5.44 2.53 11.36
C ARG A 336 6.82 3.05 11.01
N MET A 337 7.21 3.03 9.73
CA MET A 337 8.52 3.56 9.31
C MET A 337 8.61 5.08 9.51
N VAL A 338 7.53 5.80 9.24
CA VAL A 338 7.47 7.27 9.42
C VAL A 338 7.58 7.67 10.89
N GLU A 339 6.99 6.89 11.83
CA GLU A 339 7.16 7.09 13.28
C GLU A 339 8.63 7.02 13.72
N TYR A 340 9.45 6.30 12.95
CA TYR A 340 10.91 6.20 13.15
C TYR A 340 11.71 7.23 12.32
N GLY A 341 11.05 8.27 11.84
CA GLY A 341 11.71 9.38 11.14
C GLY A 341 12.09 9.09 9.69
N ARG A 342 11.58 7.99 9.07
CA ARG A 342 11.87 7.65 7.69
C ARG A 342 10.97 8.40 6.72
N ASP A 343 11.54 8.81 5.59
CA ASP A 343 10.77 9.30 4.45
C ASP A 343 10.32 8.11 3.61
N VAL A 344 9.00 7.95 3.47
CA VAL A 344 8.39 6.84 2.72
C VAL A 344 7.60 7.37 1.54
N VAL A 345 7.81 6.77 0.37
CA VAL A 345 7.08 7.09 -0.85
C VAL A 345 6.34 5.85 -1.33
N ILE A 346 5.01 5.93 -1.44
CA ILE A 346 4.18 4.88 -2.01
C ILE A 346 3.73 5.31 -3.41
N LEU A 347 4.07 4.50 -4.42
CA LEU A 347 3.56 4.60 -5.78
C LEU A 347 2.47 3.56 -5.96
N LEU A 348 1.20 4.00 -6.04
CA LEU A 348 0.02 3.12 -6.09
C LEU A 348 -0.56 3.05 -7.51
N ASP A 349 -0.56 1.89 -8.12
CA ASP A 349 -1.25 1.62 -9.38
C ASP A 349 -2.28 0.49 -9.18
N SER A 350 -3.59 0.74 -9.05
CA SER A 350 -4.24 2.05 -9.09
C SER A 350 -5.17 2.27 -7.90
N ILE A 351 -5.35 3.54 -7.52
CA ILE A 351 -6.29 3.90 -6.45
C ILE A 351 -7.74 3.61 -6.85
N THR A 352 -8.08 3.71 -8.15
CA THR A 352 -9.41 3.38 -8.67
C THR A 352 -9.74 1.91 -8.44
N ARG A 353 -8.80 1.00 -8.72
CA ARG A 353 -8.98 -0.44 -8.53
C ARG A 353 -9.02 -0.81 -7.04
N LEU A 354 -8.19 -0.17 -6.22
CA LEU A 354 -8.26 -0.32 -4.77
C LEU A 354 -9.63 0.11 -4.22
N ALA A 355 -10.17 1.24 -4.68
CA ALA A 355 -11.50 1.71 -4.29
C ALA A 355 -12.62 0.74 -4.72
N ARG A 356 -12.50 0.14 -5.91
CA ARG A 356 -13.42 -0.91 -6.38
C ARG A 356 -13.35 -2.15 -5.48
N ALA A 357 -12.15 -2.59 -5.09
CA ALA A 357 -11.97 -3.73 -4.18
C ALA A 357 -12.65 -3.47 -2.83
N TYR A 358 -12.48 -2.30 -2.25
CA TYR A 358 -13.17 -1.91 -1.03
C TYR A 358 -14.70 -1.84 -1.21
N ASN A 359 -15.19 -1.42 -2.39
CA ASN A 359 -16.64 -1.39 -2.66
C ASN A 359 -17.24 -2.80 -2.74
N THR A 360 -16.45 -3.79 -3.10
CA THR A 360 -16.87 -5.20 -3.13
C THR A 360 -16.81 -5.83 -1.74
N GLU A 361 -15.80 -5.48 -0.94
CA GLU A 361 -15.50 -6.15 0.34
C GLU A 361 -16.27 -5.56 1.53
N VAL A 362 -16.55 -4.24 1.51
CA VAL A 362 -17.25 -3.59 2.64
C VAL A 362 -18.72 -4.01 2.66
N PRO A 363 -19.25 -4.40 3.84
CA PRO A 363 -20.67 -4.71 4.00
C PRO A 363 -21.55 -3.54 3.52
N HIS A 364 -22.56 -3.85 2.74
CA HIS A 364 -23.43 -2.84 2.14
C HIS A 364 -24.19 -2.03 3.20
N SER A 365 -24.04 -0.71 3.14
CA SER A 365 -24.73 0.23 4.04
C SER A 365 -26.22 0.38 3.72
N GLY A 366 -26.67 -0.14 2.58
CA GLY A 366 -28.00 0.08 2.01
C GLY A 366 -28.18 1.45 1.34
N LYS A 367 -27.16 2.31 1.35
CA LYS A 367 -27.14 3.62 0.68
C LYS A 367 -26.13 3.59 -0.46
N ILE A 368 -26.64 3.49 -1.68
CA ILE A 368 -25.81 3.46 -2.88
C ILE A 368 -25.76 4.86 -3.49
N LEU A 369 -24.56 5.37 -3.71
CA LEU A 369 -24.29 6.62 -4.42
C LEU A 369 -24.39 6.41 -5.94
N THR A 370 -24.36 7.51 -6.69
CA THR A 370 -24.27 7.46 -8.16
C THR A 370 -23.10 6.57 -8.59
N GLY A 371 -23.27 5.78 -9.66
CA GLY A 371 -22.24 4.86 -10.16
C GLY A 371 -22.14 3.52 -9.42
N GLY A 372 -23.05 3.21 -8.47
CA GLY A 372 -23.04 1.92 -7.77
C GLY A 372 -22.03 1.82 -6.63
N VAL A 373 -21.55 2.96 -6.11
CA VAL A 373 -20.61 3.02 -4.98
C VAL A 373 -21.40 3.04 -3.67
N ASP A 374 -21.07 2.15 -2.73
CA ASP A 374 -21.62 2.21 -1.38
C ASP A 374 -21.09 3.44 -0.62
N ALA A 375 -21.96 4.11 0.15
CA ALA A 375 -21.62 5.33 0.87
C ALA A 375 -20.40 5.19 1.81
N ASN A 376 -20.17 3.99 2.35
CA ASN A 376 -19.05 3.71 3.26
C ASN A 376 -17.81 3.17 2.56
N ALA A 377 -17.94 2.69 1.31
CA ALA A 377 -16.85 2.00 0.60
C ALA A 377 -15.60 2.85 0.40
N LEU A 378 -15.76 4.14 0.15
CA LEU A 378 -14.64 5.04 -0.11
C LEU A 378 -13.96 5.58 1.15
N GLN A 379 -14.49 5.30 2.35
CA GLN A 379 -13.93 5.84 3.59
C GLN A 379 -12.50 5.32 3.87
N LYS A 380 -12.29 3.99 3.75
CA LYS A 380 -10.96 3.38 3.97
C LYS A 380 -9.95 3.80 2.90
N PRO A 381 -10.25 3.74 1.57
CA PRO A 381 -9.36 4.24 0.53
C PRO A 381 -9.01 5.73 0.70
N LYS A 382 -9.95 6.57 1.10
CA LYS A 382 -9.67 7.98 1.42
C LYS A 382 -8.74 8.14 2.62
N ARG A 383 -8.90 7.31 3.65
CA ARG A 383 -7.97 7.28 4.79
C ARG A 383 -6.57 6.83 4.36
N PHE A 384 -6.48 5.83 3.48
CA PHE A 384 -5.22 5.40 2.89
C PHE A 384 -4.52 6.57 2.21
N PHE A 385 -5.16 7.21 1.24
CA PHE A 385 -4.59 8.33 0.50
C PHE A 385 -4.38 9.56 1.37
N GLY A 386 -5.29 9.83 2.30
CA GLY A 386 -5.22 10.93 3.26
C GLY A 386 -4.15 10.77 4.34
N ALA A 387 -3.57 9.58 4.50
CA ALA A 387 -2.45 9.35 5.40
C ALA A 387 -1.17 10.08 4.94
N ALA A 388 -1.03 10.36 3.64
CA ALA A 388 0.12 11.10 3.13
C ALA A 388 0.20 12.49 3.75
N ARG A 389 1.32 12.76 4.42
CA ARG A 389 1.64 14.03 5.10
C ARG A 389 3.12 14.17 5.37
N ASN A 390 3.60 15.38 5.42
CA ASN A 390 4.88 15.69 6.02
C ASN A 390 4.68 15.86 7.53
N ILE A 391 5.66 15.50 8.34
CA ILE A 391 5.54 15.45 9.80
C ILE A 391 6.65 16.27 10.44
N GLU A 392 6.29 17.10 11.41
CA GLU A 392 7.22 18.00 12.09
C GLU A 392 8.28 17.24 12.88
N GLU A 393 7.84 16.26 13.68
CA GLU A 393 8.68 15.48 14.60
C GLU A 393 9.38 14.30 13.95
N GLY A 394 8.95 13.88 12.77
CA GLY A 394 9.36 12.61 12.17
C GLY A 394 9.76 12.70 10.70
N GLY A 395 9.54 11.60 10.00
CA GLY A 395 9.72 11.48 8.57
C GLY A 395 8.58 12.09 7.76
N SER A 396 8.35 11.54 6.58
CA SER A 396 7.22 11.91 5.72
C SER A 396 6.60 10.70 5.06
N LEU A 397 5.30 10.78 4.75
CA LEU A 397 4.61 9.81 3.91
C LEU A 397 4.11 10.51 2.66
N THR A 398 4.66 10.15 1.51
CA THR A 398 4.24 10.65 0.20
C THR A 398 3.46 9.54 -0.52
N ILE A 399 2.29 9.85 -1.08
CA ILE A 399 1.51 8.87 -1.85
C ILE A 399 1.22 9.45 -3.24
N ILE A 400 1.64 8.73 -4.26
CA ILE A 400 1.39 9.04 -5.67
C ILE A 400 0.52 7.92 -6.22
N GLY A 401 -0.76 8.19 -6.42
CA GLY A 401 -1.72 7.18 -6.90
C GLY A 401 -2.18 7.45 -8.32
N THR A 402 -2.32 6.40 -9.13
CA THR A 402 -2.95 6.53 -10.46
C THR A 402 -4.46 6.45 -10.33
N ALA A 403 -5.15 7.41 -10.91
CA ALA A 403 -6.60 7.44 -11.04
C ALA A 403 -6.98 7.18 -12.50
N LEU A 404 -7.79 6.15 -12.74
CA LEU A 404 -8.27 5.81 -14.07
C LEU A 404 -9.47 6.67 -14.44
N VAL A 405 -9.41 7.34 -15.57
CA VAL A 405 -10.49 8.17 -16.14
C VAL A 405 -10.81 7.72 -17.57
N ASP A 406 -11.93 8.18 -18.12
CA ASP A 406 -12.38 7.84 -19.48
C ASP A 406 -12.51 6.34 -19.75
N THR A 407 -12.83 5.57 -18.72
CA THR A 407 -13.04 4.10 -18.80
C THR A 407 -14.45 3.74 -19.29
N GLY A 408 -15.36 4.71 -19.38
CA GLY A 408 -16.79 4.50 -19.63
C GLY A 408 -17.57 4.02 -18.40
N SER A 409 -16.92 3.90 -17.23
CA SER A 409 -17.53 3.49 -15.97
C SER A 409 -17.91 4.71 -15.12
N LYS A 410 -19.21 4.88 -14.83
CA LYS A 410 -19.68 5.91 -13.89
C LYS A 410 -19.12 5.75 -12.49
N MET A 411 -18.77 4.53 -12.09
CA MET A 411 -18.12 4.27 -10.81
C MET A 411 -16.75 4.95 -10.74
N ASP A 412 -15.95 4.85 -11.81
CA ASP A 412 -14.62 5.45 -11.85
C ASP A 412 -14.67 6.97 -11.82
N GLU A 413 -15.67 7.57 -12.49
CA GLU A 413 -15.90 9.01 -12.43
C GLU A 413 -16.19 9.48 -10.98
N VAL A 414 -17.06 8.77 -10.27
CA VAL A 414 -17.36 9.07 -8.85
C VAL A 414 -16.11 8.89 -7.98
N ILE A 415 -15.38 7.79 -8.15
CA ILE A 415 -14.14 7.53 -7.42
C ILE A 415 -13.14 8.66 -7.68
N PHE A 416 -12.92 9.04 -8.92
CA PHE A 416 -11.99 10.11 -9.27
C PHE A 416 -12.35 11.44 -8.60
N GLU A 417 -13.63 11.88 -8.70
CA GLU A 417 -14.06 13.14 -8.08
C GLU A 417 -13.90 13.14 -6.55
N GLU A 418 -14.12 12.00 -5.90
CA GLU A 418 -13.95 11.86 -4.46
C GLU A 418 -12.48 11.93 -4.02
N PHE A 419 -11.54 11.44 -4.85
CA PHE A 419 -10.10 11.52 -4.57
C PHE A 419 -9.49 12.86 -4.98
N LYS A 420 -9.98 13.49 -6.03
CA LYS A 420 -9.57 14.83 -6.47
C LYS A 420 -9.69 15.86 -5.35
N GLY A 421 -10.77 15.77 -4.56
CA GLY A 421 -10.94 16.62 -3.36
C GLY A 421 -9.93 16.37 -2.24
N THR A 422 -9.33 15.18 -2.19
CA THR A 422 -8.35 14.77 -1.15
C THR A 422 -6.91 15.08 -1.57
N GLY A 423 -6.61 15.05 -2.87
CA GLY A 423 -5.29 15.32 -3.43
C GLY A 423 -4.85 16.78 -3.31
N ASN A 424 -3.55 16.99 -3.32
CA ASN A 424 -2.93 18.33 -3.35
C ASN A 424 -1.94 18.50 -4.53
N ALA A 425 -1.86 17.53 -5.45
CA ALA A 425 -1.19 17.63 -6.74
C ALA A 425 -1.88 16.71 -7.75
N GLU A 426 -1.95 17.15 -8.99
CA GLU A 426 -2.54 16.38 -10.08
C GLU A 426 -1.63 16.42 -11.32
N LEU A 427 -1.34 15.25 -11.90
CA LEU A 427 -0.64 15.11 -13.15
C LEU A 427 -1.59 14.45 -14.17
N HIS A 428 -2.06 15.19 -15.13
CA HIS A 428 -3.00 14.73 -16.14
C HIS A 428 -2.27 14.18 -17.36
N LEU A 429 -2.62 12.95 -17.76
CA LEU A 429 -2.16 12.36 -19.02
C LEU A 429 -3.24 12.55 -20.10
N ASP A 430 -2.80 12.85 -21.33
CA ASP A 430 -3.71 13.11 -22.45
C ASP A 430 -3.50 12.10 -23.58
N ARG A 431 -4.59 11.43 -23.95
CA ARG A 431 -4.61 10.45 -25.05
C ARG A 431 -4.26 11.06 -26.40
N ARG A 432 -4.58 12.34 -26.66
CA ARG A 432 -4.26 13.02 -27.92
C ARG A 432 -2.75 13.07 -28.19
N LEU A 433 -1.93 13.17 -27.14
CA LEU A 433 -0.46 13.11 -27.21
C LEU A 433 0.01 11.70 -27.60
N VAL A 434 -0.61 10.67 -27.02
CA VAL A 434 -0.30 9.26 -27.35
C VAL A 434 -0.62 8.95 -28.81
N ASP A 435 -1.77 9.39 -29.30
CA ASP A 435 -2.20 9.18 -30.68
C ASP A 435 -1.19 9.81 -31.67
N ARG A 436 -0.53 10.91 -31.27
CA ARG A 436 0.54 11.58 -32.04
C ARG A 436 1.96 11.06 -31.70
N ARG A 437 2.08 10.03 -30.84
CA ARG A 437 3.37 9.48 -30.38
C ARG A 437 4.28 10.52 -29.72
N THR A 438 3.70 11.55 -29.11
CA THR A 438 4.43 12.58 -28.35
C THR A 438 4.52 12.16 -26.89
N TRP A 439 5.74 12.00 -26.37
CA TRP A 439 6.03 11.58 -25.01
C TRP A 439 6.89 12.62 -24.27
N PRO A 440 6.64 12.86 -22.96
CA PRO A 440 5.57 12.28 -22.12
C PRO A 440 4.18 12.80 -22.53
N ALA A 441 3.16 11.96 -22.34
CA ALA A 441 1.77 12.30 -22.72
C ALA A 441 1.08 13.14 -21.63
N ILE A 442 1.70 14.22 -21.18
CA ILE A 442 1.27 15.07 -20.07
C ILE A 442 0.52 16.30 -20.59
N ASP A 443 -0.69 16.52 -20.08
CA ASP A 443 -1.36 17.81 -20.23
C ASP A 443 -0.80 18.81 -19.22
N ILE A 444 0.06 19.69 -19.68
CA ILE A 444 0.78 20.66 -18.85
C ILE A 444 -0.21 21.66 -18.22
N ASN A 445 -1.26 22.06 -18.95
CA ASN A 445 -2.20 23.06 -18.49
C ASN A 445 -3.16 22.53 -17.41
N ALA A 446 -3.53 21.24 -17.51
CA ALA A 446 -4.37 20.58 -16.51
C ALA A 446 -3.59 20.11 -15.26
N SER A 447 -2.25 20.07 -15.34
CA SER A 447 -1.38 19.54 -14.29
C SER A 447 -0.85 20.64 -13.37
N GLY A 448 -0.67 20.31 -12.09
CA GLY A 448 -0.09 21.26 -11.13
C GLY A 448 -0.07 20.76 -9.70
N THR A 449 0.68 21.47 -8.86
CA THR A 449 0.81 21.24 -7.41
C THR A 449 0.24 22.41 -6.64
N ARG A 450 -0.60 22.13 -5.64
CA ARG A 450 -1.09 23.17 -4.73
C ARG A 450 0.03 23.60 -3.80
N LYS A 451 0.12 24.91 -3.54
CA LYS A 451 1.17 25.53 -2.72
C LYS A 451 2.58 25.21 -3.23
N GLU A 452 2.78 25.28 -4.55
CA GLU A 452 4.10 25.08 -5.16
C GLU A 452 5.14 26.12 -4.69
N GLU A 453 4.67 27.26 -4.14
CA GLU A 453 5.51 28.28 -3.50
C GLU A 453 6.29 27.78 -2.27
N LEU A 454 5.88 26.64 -1.68
CA LEU A 454 6.63 26.00 -0.58
C LEU A 454 7.75 25.08 -1.09
N LEU A 455 7.71 24.71 -2.39
CA LEU A 455 8.62 23.73 -2.99
C LEU A 455 9.64 24.36 -3.92
N LEU A 456 9.39 25.59 -4.39
CA LEU A 456 10.21 26.28 -5.38
C LEU A 456 10.87 27.50 -4.73
N ALA A 457 12.14 27.74 -5.07
CA ALA A 457 12.78 29.00 -4.74
C ALA A 457 12.05 30.16 -5.41
N ARG A 458 12.12 31.35 -4.82
CA ARG A 458 11.37 32.52 -5.31
C ARG A 458 11.65 32.84 -6.77
N GLU A 459 12.90 32.78 -7.18
CA GLU A 459 13.31 33.05 -8.56
C GLU A 459 12.79 31.94 -9.51
N GLU A 460 12.86 30.69 -9.07
CA GLU A 460 12.33 29.54 -9.83
C GLU A 460 10.81 29.67 -10.02
N LEU A 461 10.09 30.05 -8.95
CA LEU A 461 8.63 30.24 -8.98
C LEU A 461 8.21 31.35 -9.96
N GLU A 462 8.90 32.49 -9.94
CA GLU A 462 8.62 33.60 -10.86
C GLU A 462 8.82 33.21 -12.33
N LEU A 463 9.87 32.42 -12.62
CA LEU A 463 10.12 31.88 -13.98
C LEU A 463 9.09 30.84 -14.36
N MET A 464 8.68 29.97 -13.43
CA MET A 464 7.61 29.00 -13.65
C MET A 464 6.27 29.67 -13.98
N TYR A 465 5.92 30.77 -13.31
CA TYR A 465 4.70 31.53 -13.64
C TYR A 465 4.77 32.14 -15.05
N LYS A 466 5.93 32.65 -15.47
CA LYS A 466 6.13 33.11 -16.85
C LYS A 466 5.96 31.97 -17.86
N LEU A 467 6.59 30.81 -17.58
CA LEU A 467 6.49 29.61 -18.42
C LEU A 467 5.03 29.15 -18.57
N ARG A 468 4.31 29.00 -17.45
CA ARG A 468 2.89 28.60 -17.47
C ARG A 468 2.03 29.55 -18.26
N ARG A 469 2.25 30.87 -18.16
CA ARG A 469 1.52 31.86 -18.92
C ARG A 469 1.74 31.71 -20.42
N VAL A 470 2.95 31.40 -20.87
CA VAL A 470 3.26 31.15 -22.29
C VAL A 470 2.60 29.86 -22.77
N LEU A 471 2.62 28.81 -21.94
CA LEU A 471 2.06 27.49 -22.30
C LEU A 471 0.53 27.45 -22.24
N SER A 472 -0.11 28.31 -21.43
CA SER A 472 -1.58 28.32 -21.27
C SER A 472 -2.34 28.68 -22.55
N ASP A 473 -1.71 29.45 -23.44
CA ASP A 473 -2.31 29.86 -24.70
C ASP A 473 -2.16 28.80 -25.81
N MET A 474 -1.42 27.72 -25.55
CA MET A 474 -1.12 26.66 -26.50
C MET A 474 -2.02 25.44 -26.28
N ASN A 475 -2.25 24.67 -27.36
CA ASN A 475 -2.86 23.37 -27.17
C ASN A 475 -1.87 22.38 -26.51
N PRO A 476 -2.36 21.33 -25.82
CA PRO A 476 -1.50 20.42 -25.06
C PRO A 476 -0.36 19.80 -25.88
N VAL A 477 -0.57 19.53 -27.16
CA VAL A 477 0.46 18.93 -28.04
C VAL A 477 1.58 19.91 -28.32
N GLU A 478 1.23 21.14 -28.72
CA GLU A 478 2.21 22.19 -29.00
C GLU A 478 2.99 22.58 -27.76
N ALA A 479 2.33 22.62 -26.60
CA ALA A 479 2.97 22.93 -25.32
C ALA A 479 4.06 21.89 -24.97
N VAL A 480 3.75 20.58 -25.08
CA VAL A 480 4.72 19.52 -24.80
C VAL A 480 5.87 19.51 -25.82
N GLU A 481 5.56 19.68 -27.12
CA GLU A 481 6.58 19.74 -28.17
C GLU A 481 7.52 20.92 -28.00
N LEU A 482 6.98 22.11 -27.69
CA LEU A 482 7.78 23.30 -27.41
C LEU A 482 8.71 23.06 -26.22
N LEU A 483 8.15 22.57 -25.11
CA LEU A 483 8.92 22.34 -23.90
C LEU A 483 10.02 21.30 -24.14
N ARG A 484 9.69 20.19 -24.79
CA ARG A 484 10.65 19.15 -25.16
C ARG A 484 11.78 19.68 -26.04
N ASN A 485 11.44 20.46 -27.09
CA ASN A 485 12.42 21.04 -28.02
C ASN A 485 13.34 22.07 -27.35
N ARG A 486 12.85 22.74 -26.30
CA ARG A 486 13.68 23.68 -25.53
C ARG A 486 14.56 22.96 -24.54
N LEU A 487 14.00 22.01 -23.78
CA LEU A 487 14.72 21.20 -22.81
C LEU A 487 15.83 20.34 -23.42
N SER A 488 15.67 19.87 -24.68
CA SER A 488 16.71 19.09 -25.36
C SER A 488 17.99 19.89 -25.68
N LYS A 489 17.93 21.22 -25.64
CA LYS A 489 19.07 22.11 -25.91
C LYS A 489 19.87 22.47 -24.65
N VAL A 490 19.39 22.10 -23.48
CA VAL A 490 19.97 22.44 -22.19
C VAL A 490 20.11 21.18 -21.32
N ARG A 491 21.10 21.18 -20.44
CA ARG A 491 21.41 19.99 -19.62
C ARG A 491 20.51 19.86 -18.40
N THR A 492 20.07 20.97 -17.80
CA THR A 492 19.29 20.98 -16.55
C THR A 492 18.06 21.86 -16.67
N ASN A 493 17.08 21.61 -15.78
CA ASN A 493 15.89 22.44 -15.68
C ASN A 493 16.23 23.86 -15.20
N ALA A 494 17.22 24.01 -14.31
CA ALA A 494 17.68 25.30 -13.85
C ALA A 494 18.27 26.12 -15.02
N GLU A 495 19.14 25.52 -15.85
CA GLU A 495 19.68 26.15 -17.05
C GLU A 495 18.55 26.57 -18.01
N PHE A 496 17.54 25.71 -18.21
CA PHE A 496 16.37 26.03 -19.04
C PHE A 496 15.64 27.28 -18.52
N LEU A 497 15.33 27.32 -17.23
CA LEU A 497 14.63 28.46 -16.62
C LEU A 497 15.44 29.76 -16.74
N MET A 498 16.76 29.69 -16.56
CA MET A 498 17.65 30.85 -16.76
C MET A 498 17.60 31.40 -18.19
N THR A 499 17.43 30.55 -19.22
CA THR A 499 17.27 31.01 -20.60
C THR A 499 15.96 31.77 -20.84
N MET A 500 15.01 31.71 -19.92
CA MET A 500 13.73 32.40 -19.99
C MET A 500 13.69 33.75 -19.26
N SER A 501 14.79 34.16 -18.64
CA SER A 501 14.89 35.40 -17.84
C SER A 501 15.02 36.69 -18.67
N PHE A 502 14.49 36.72 -19.88
CA PHE A 502 14.47 37.88 -20.76
C PHE A 502 13.12 38.58 -20.80
#